data_1025f207b630433373f0c1c54f2fcecc
#
_entry.id   1025f207b630433373f0c1c54f2fcecc
#
_cell.length_a   1.000
_cell.length_b   1.000
_cell.length_c   1.000
_cell.angle_alpha   90.00
_cell.angle_beta   90.00
_cell.angle_gamma   90.00
#
_symmetry.space_group_name_H-M   'P 1'
#
loop_
_entity.id
_entity.type
_entity.pdbx_description
1 polymer ?
#
loop_
_entity_poly.entity_id
_entity_poly.type
_entity_poly.pdbx_seq_one_letter_code
_entity_poly.pdbx_strand_id
1 'polypeptide(L)'
;MANETTLPNATMANEIDMTATAIATQKLDSVDRPGWLKVVAPAKVNLVLGIGARREDGYHEATSVMHALNLHDMVYLRREPIAPGSGLQVVSTLEGRAGLQVPEIDSEQNLATKAVRALAQHVGYAADEQLTVRIVKNIPFQAGLGGGSSDAAAAIVG
;
A
#
# COMPACT_ATOMS: atom_id res chain seq x y z
N MET A 1 46.00 27.12 16.96
CA MET A 1 44.88 27.68 16.16
C MET A 1 44.08 26.50 15.68
N ALA A 2 42.99 26.18 16.38
CA ALA A 2 42.10 25.08 16.03
C ALA A 2 41.02 25.61 15.08
N ASN A 3 40.87 24.96 13.95
CA ASN A 3 39.89 25.31 12.93
C ASN A 3 38.60 24.56 13.26
N GLU A 4 37.60 25.23 13.81
CA GLU A 4 36.26 24.72 14.02
C GLU A 4 35.54 24.64 12.66
N THR A 5 35.37 23.44 12.16
CA THR A 5 34.51 23.18 11.02
C THR A 5 33.06 23.05 11.52
N THR A 6 32.33 24.14 11.47
CA THR A 6 30.88 24.18 11.75
C THR A 6 30.13 23.35 10.70
N LEU A 7 29.51 22.27 11.13
CA LEU A 7 28.57 21.52 10.33
C LEU A 7 27.30 22.36 10.11
N PRO A 8 26.73 22.40 8.91
CA PRO A 8 25.47 23.11 8.67
C PRO A 8 24.30 22.42 9.36
N ASN A 9 23.52 23.25 10.01
CA ASN A 9 22.35 22.95 10.83
C ASN A 9 21.29 22.09 10.11
N ALA A 10 20.79 21.10 10.81
CA ALA A 10 19.77 20.15 10.38
C ALA A 10 18.35 20.79 10.28
N THR A 11 18.16 21.68 9.32
CA THR A 11 16.85 22.30 9.06
C THR A 11 16.28 21.92 7.67
N MET A 12 16.76 20.83 7.08
CA MET A 12 16.26 20.34 5.78
C MET A 12 15.42 19.05 5.89
N ALA A 13 14.85 18.78 7.06
CA ALA A 13 14.10 17.53 7.27
C ALA A 13 12.57 17.66 7.13
N ASN A 14 12.03 18.83 6.75
CA ASN A 14 10.58 19.08 6.77
C ASN A 14 9.92 19.42 5.43
N GLU A 15 10.59 19.23 4.32
CA GLU A 15 9.97 19.28 2.98
C GLU A 15 10.19 17.97 2.25
N ILE A 16 9.81 16.84 2.86
CA ILE A 16 9.51 15.66 2.06
C ILE A 16 8.13 15.88 1.49
N ASP A 17 8.18 16.48 0.34
CA ASP A 17 7.16 16.75 -0.62
C ASP A 17 6.05 15.67 -0.65
N MET A 18 4.84 16.11 -0.38
CA MET A 18 3.59 15.36 -0.50
C MET A 18 3.26 14.89 -1.93
N THR A 19 4.14 15.14 -2.91
CA THR A 19 3.94 14.74 -4.30
C THR A 19 4.05 13.22 -4.50
N ALA A 20 4.78 12.49 -3.65
CA ALA A 20 4.80 11.03 -3.71
C ALA A 20 3.42 10.41 -3.37
N THR A 21 2.67 11.05 -2.49
CA THR A 21 1.30 10.66 -2.16
C THR A 21 0.33 11.01 -3.30
N ALA A 22 0.58 12.09 -4.03
CA ALA A 22 -0.23 12.51 -5.18
C ALA A 22 -0.10 11.57 -6.39
N ILE A 23 1.03 10.87 -6.55
CA ILE A 23 1.21 9.87 -7.62
C ILE A 23 0.39 8.59 -7.34
N ALA A 24 0.19 8.24 -6.09
CA ALA A 24 -0.64 7.09 -5.69
C ALA A 24 -2.14 7.35 -5.86
N THR A 25 -2.56 8.60 -5.86
CA THR A 25 -3.96 9.04 -5.95
C THR A 25 -4.35 9.56 -7.34
N GLN A 26 -3.73 9.16 -8.41
CA GLN A 26 -4.36 9.35 -9.71
C GLN A 26 -5.66 8.54 -9.72
N LYS A 27 -6.76 9.21 -9.44
CA LYS A 27 -8.11 8.82 -9.81
C LYS A 27 -8.10 8.68 -11.33
N LEU A 28 -7.65 7.52 -11.81
CA LEU A 28 -7.82 7.16 -13.20
C LEU A 28 -9.31 6.87 -13.35
N ASP A 29 -9.97 7.71 -14.13
CA ASP A 29 -11.39 7.60 -14.40
C ASP A 29 -11.78 6.14 -14.64
N SER A 30 -12.88 5.76 -14.01
CA SER A 30 -13.47 4.43 -13.95
C SER A 30 -14.01 3.95 -15.32
N VAL A 31 -13.18 3.98 -16.36
CA VAL A 31 -13.64 3.68 -17.73
C VAL A 31 -14.04 2.21 -17.91
N ASP A 32 -13.54 1.30 -17.07
CA ASP A 32 -13.68 -0.12 -17.37
C ASP A 32 -14.81 -0.87 -16.64
N ARG A 33 -15.35 -0.35 -15.51
CA ARG A 33 -16.41 -1.04 -14.73
C ARG A 33 -17.23 -0.05 -13.91
N PRO A 34 -18.50 0.22 -14.27
CA PRO A 34 -19.37 1.05 -13.45
C PRO A 34 -19.43 0.59 -12.00
N GLY A 35 -19.30 1.52 -11.05
CA GLY A 35 -19.36 1.23 -9.62
C GLY A 35 -18.06 0.72 -8.99
N TRP A 36 -16.98 0.58 -9.75
CA TRP A 36 -15.65 0.22 -9.25
C TRP A 36 -14.73 1.44 -9.22
N LEU A 37 -14.00 1.58 -8.12
CA LEU A 37 -12.87 2.49 -8.02
C LEU A 37 -11.60 1.73 -8.41
N LYS A 38 -10.76 2.32 -9.24
CA LYS A 38 -9.50 1.76 -9.71
C LYS A 38 -8.35 2.55 -9.11
N VAL A 39 -7.41 1.86 -8.44
CA VAL A 39 -6.23 2.45 -7.80
C VAL A 39 -4.98 1.75 -8.32
N VAL A 40 -3.96 2.55 -8.66
CA VAL A 40 -2.64 2.05 -9.07
C VAL A 40 -1.80 1.77 -7.82
N ALA A 41 -1.22 0.57 -7.74
CA ALA A 41 -0.35 0.14 -6.65
C ALA A 41 1.09 -0.07 -7.19
N PRO A 42 1.97 0.97 -7.19
CA PRO A 42 3.27 0.89 -7.81
C PRO A 42 4.24 0.00 -7.03
N ALA A 43 5.13 -0.69 -7.74
CA ALA A 43 6.32 -1.30 -7.17
C ALA A 43 7.30 -0.23 -6.68
N LYS A 44 8.24 -0.61 -5.83
CA LYS A 44 9.32 0.25 -5.36
C LYS A 44 10.67 -0.46 -5.46
N VAL A 45 11.73 0.32 -5.55
CA VAL A 45 13.10 -0.12 -5.26
C VAL A 45 13.70 0.77 -4.17
N ASN A 46 14.60 0.21 -3.39
CA ASN A 46 15.41 0.99 -2.47
C ASN A 46 16.69 1.39 -3.23
N LEU A 47 16.85 2.67 -3.53
CA LEU A 47 18.07 3.21 -4.14
C LEU A 47 19.22 3.21 -3.14
N VAL A 48 18.88 3.45 -1.87
CA VAL A 48 19.78 3.36 -0.73
C VAL A 48 19.03 2.65 0.39
N LEU A 49 19.70 1.74 1.10
CA LEU A 49 19.17 1.07 2.28
C LEU A 49 20.28 0.93 3.31
N GLY A 50 20.21 1.70 4.38
CA GLY A 50 21.04 1.56 5.57
C GLY A 50 20.26 0.80 6.64
N ILE A 51 20.89 -0.21 7.22
CA ILE A 51 20.34 -0.98 8.33
C ILE A 51 21.12 -0.59 9.59
N GLY A 52 20.41 -0.06 10.58
CA GLY A 52 20.94 0.34 11.87
C GLY A 52 20.96 -0.81 12.89
N ALA A 53 21.19 -0.43 14.13
CA ALA A 53 21.22 -1.37 15.24
C ALA A 53 19.86 -2.06 15.43
N ARG A 54 19.90 -3.25 16.03
CA ARG A 54 18.67 -3.97 16.41
C ARG A 54 18.01 -3.25 17.58
N ARG A 55 16.72 -3.02 17.49
CA ARG A 55 15.89 -2.40 18.52
C ARG A 55 15.40 -3.44 19.53
N GLU A 56 14.91 -2.99 20.67
CA GLU A 56 14.34 -3.85 21.73
C GLU A 56 13.11 -4.64 21.25
N ASP A 57 12.34 -4.09 20.30
CA ASP A 57 11.18 -4.75 19.67
C ASP A 57 11.58 -5.87 18.69
N GLY A 58 12.89 -6.12 18.51
CA GLY A 58 13.44 -7.14 17.63
C GLY A 58 13.64 -6.71 16.18
N TYR A 59 13.19 -5.52 15.80
CA TYR A 59 13.40 -4.92 14.48
C TYR A 59 14.70 -4.12 14.43
N HIS A 60 15.12 -3.76 13.23
CA HIS A 60 16.25 -2.87 12.97
C HIS A 60 15.75 -1.48 12.56
N GLU A 61 16.47 -0.46 12.97
CA GLU A 61 16.30 0.82 12.31
C GLU A 61 16.72 0.71 10.86
N ALA A 62 15.97 1.35 9.97
CA ALA A 62 16.28 1.38 8.55
C ALA A 62 16.13 2.79 8.01
N THR A 63 17.14 3.24 7.28
CA THR A 63 17.08 4.46 6.49
C THR A 63 17.09 4.08 5.02
N SER A 64 16.13 4.56 4.26
CA SER A 64 16.01 4.19 2.86
C SER A 64 15.61 5.38 2.00
N VAL A 65 16.21 5.45 0.82
CA VAL A 65 15.71 6.26 -0.29
C VAL A 65 14.99 5.32 -1.25
N MET A 66 13.66 5.44 -1.30
CA MET A 66 12.83 4.60 -2.15
C MET A 66 12.42 5.34 -3.42
N HIS A 67 12.31 4.60 -4.53
CA HIS A 67 11.79 5.10 -5.79
C HIS A 67 10.65 4.22 -6.27
N ALA A 68 9.52 4.83 -6.63
CA ALA A 68 8.39 4.13 -7.22
C ALA A 68 8.69 3.80 -8.69
N LEU A 69 8.27 2.62 -9.13
CA LEU A 69 8.46 2.16 -10.49
C LEU A 69 7.17 2.31 -11.31
N ASN A 70 7.31 2.34 -12.63
CA ASN A 70 6.16 2.25 -13.53
C ASN A 70 5.52 0.85 -13.55
N LEU A 71 6.24 -0.18 -13.08
CA LEU A 71 5.66 -1.49 -12.80
C LEU A 71 4.68 -1.37 -11.62
N HIS A 72 3.43 -1.78 -11.81
CA HIS A 72 2.40 -1.61 -10.79
C HIS A 72 1.33 -2.70 -10.87
N ASP A 73 0.69 -2.98 -9.75
CA ASP A 73 -0.54 -3.74 -9.66
C ASP A 73 -1.75 -2.82 -9.81
N MET A 74 -2.91 -3.40 -10.11
CA MET A 74 -4.17 -2.66 -10.18
C MET A 74 -5.09 -3.17 -9.08
N VAL A 75 -5.53 -2.27 -8.21
CA VAL A 75 -6.49 -2.55 -7.15
C VAL A 75 -7.84 -1.96 -7.54
N TYR A 76 -8.86 -2.80 -7.56
CA TYR A 76 -10.24 -2.41 -7.83
C TYR A 76 -11.06 -2.58 -6.56
N LEU A 77 -11.78 -1.54 -6.18
CA LEU A 77 -12.58 -1.47 -4.97
C LEU A 77 -14.06 -1.27 -5.31
N ARG A 78 -14.94 -2.01 -4.65
CA ARG A 78 -16.39 -1.84 -4.77
C ARG A 78 -17.03 -2.03 -3.41
N ARG A 79 -17.91 -1.10 -3.03
CA ARG A 79 -18.74 -1.22 -1.83
C ARG A 79 -20.18 -1.55 -2.21
N GLU A 80 -20.78 -2.44 -1.46
CA GLU A 80 -22.17 -2.85 -1.62
C GLU A 80 -22.81 -2.95 -0.23
N PRO A 81 -24.03 -2.41 -0.05
CA PRO A 81 -24.76 -2.59 1.19
C PRO A 81 -25.11 -4.07 1.38
N ILE A 82 -25.06 -4.53 2.62
CA ILE A 82 -25.45 -5.88 3.02
C ILE A 82 -26.52 -5.83 4.12
N ALA A 83 -26.95 -6.99 4.62
CA ALA A 83 -28.01 -7.07 5.62
C ALA A 83 -27.67 -6.25 6.88
N PRO A 84 -28.62 -5.50 7.45
CA PRO A 84 -28.41 -4.75 8.68
C PRO A 84 -27.89 -5.63 9.81
N GLY A 85 -26.93 -5.11 10.59
CA GLY A 85 -26.26 -5.83 11.68
C GLY A 85 -25.12 -6.76 11.24
N SER A 86 -24.76 -6.79 9.96
CA SER A 86 -23.65 -7.61 9.44
C SER A 86 -22.27 -6.98 9.68
N GLY A 87 -22.20 -5.67 9.90
CA GLY A 87 -20.95 -4.91 9.99
C GLY A 87 -20.16 -4.91 8.68
N LEU A 88 -18.95 -4.36 8.71
CA LEU A 88 -18.08 -4.34 7.55
C LEU A 88 -17.53 -5.72 7.21
N GLN A 89 -17.81 -6.21 6.01
CA GLN A 89 -17.17 -7.40 5.44
C GLN A 89 -16.15 -6.98 4.39
N VAL A 90 -14.96 -7.56 4.42
CA VAL A 90 -13.91 -7.29 3.43
C VAL A 90 -13.52 -8.60 2.76
N VAL A 91 -13.67 -8.65 1.44
CA VAL A 91 -13.34 -9.82 0.61
C VAL A 91 -12.31 -9.41 -0.42
N SER A 92 -11.16 -10.09 -0.46
CA SER A 92 -10.12 -9.83 -1.45
C SER A 92 -9.90 -11.02 -2.39
N THR A 93 -9.59 -10.72 -3.64
CA THR A 93 -9.20 -11.69 -4.66
C THR A 93 -7.92 -11.26 -5.35
N LEU A 94 -7.11 -12.24 -5.78
CA LEU A 94 -5.86 -12.02 -6.49
C LEU A 94 -5.94 -12.68 -7.87
N GLU A 95 -5.52 -11.97 -8.90
CA GLU A 95 -5.41 -12.47 -10.26
C GLU A 95 -4.04 -12.11 -10.83
N GLY A 96 -3.36 -13.05 -11.48
CA GLY A 96 -2.12 -12.77 -12.21
C GLY A 96 -2.41 -12.25 -13.62
N ARG A 97 -1.75 -11.19 -14.03
CA ARG A 97 -1.84 -10.69 -15.40
C ARG A 97 -0.89 -11.48 -16.31
N ALA A 98 -1.35 -11.78 -17.55
CA ALA A 98 -0.51 -12.30 -18.63
C ALA A 98 0.41 -13.48 -18.23
N GLY A 99 -0.12 -14.47 -17.49
CA GLY A 99 0.64 -15.68 -17.11
C GLY A 99 1.50 -15.53 -15.85
N LEU A 100 1.41 -14.41 -15.14
CA LEU A 100 2.03 -14.28 -13.83
C LEU A 100 1.32 -15.26 -12.85
N GLN A 101 2.08 -16.20 -12.32
CA GLN A 101 1.58 -17.11 -11.29
C GLN A 101 1.42 -16.34 -9.99
N VAL A 102 0.22 -16.39 -9.41
CA VAL A 102 -0.07 -15.85 -8.08
C VAL A 102 -0.44 -17.01 -7.17
N PRO A 103 0.04 -17.04 -5.92
CA PRO A 103 -0.38 -18.06 -4.97
C PRO A 103 -1.86 -17.90 -4.62
N GLU A 104 -2.52 -19.00 -4.32
CA GLU A 104 -3.80 -18.97 -3.64
C GLU A 104 -3.61 -18.42 -2.23
N ILE A 105 -4.16 -17.24 -1.98
CA ILE A 105 -4.13 -16.62 -0.65
C ILE A 105 -5.56 -16.43 -0.21
N ASP A 106 -5.90 -16.98 0.95
CA ASP A 106 -7.17 -16.73 1.59
C ASP A 106 -7.35 -15.21 1.80
N SER A 107 -8.56 -14.71 1.55
CA SER A 107 -8.92 -13.31 1.75
C SER A 107 -8.51 -12.80 3.14
N GLU A 108 -8.67 -13.62 4.18
CA GLU A 108 -8.31 -13.28 5.56
C GLU A 108 -6.79 -13.12 5.76
N GLN A 109 -5.97 -13.78 4.95
CA GLN A 109 -4.52 -13.68 5.01
C GLN A 109 -3.97 -12.56 4.13
N ASN A 110 -4.79 -11.99 3.24
CA ASN A 110 -4.38 -10.94 2.34
C ASN A 110 -4.08 -9.64 3.11
N LEU A 111 -2.94 -9.00 2.80
CA LEU A 111 -2.53 -7.76 3.45
C LEU A 111 -3.50 -6.61 3.21
N ALA A 112 -4.13 -6.53 2.05
CA ALA A 112 -5.13 -5.51 1.75
C ALA A 112 -6.37 -5.66 2.65
N THR A 113 -6.87 -6.90 2.84
CA THR A 113 -7.96 -7.18 3.78
C THR A 113 -7.61 -6.78 5.21
N LYS A 114 -6.42 -7.20 5.67
CA LYS A 114 -5.94 -6.86 7.02
C LYS A 114 -5.81 -5.36 7.23
N ALA A 115 -5.27 -4.65 6.25
CA ALA A 115 -5.07 -3.21 6.32
C ALA A 115 -6.40 -2.44 6.38
N VAL A 116 -7.35 -2.79 5.51
CA VAL A 116 -8.69 -2.16 5.52
C VAL A 116 -9.42 -2.40 6.85
N ARG A 117 -9.39 -3.62 7.37
CA ARG A 117 -10.01 -3.94 8.67
C ARG A 117 -9.36 -3.18 9.82
N ALA A 118 -8.03 -3.12 9.83
CA ALA A 118 -7.29 -2.37 10.86
C ALA A 118 -7.65 -0.87 10.81
N LEU A 119 -7.75 -0.29 9.61
CA LEU A 119 -8.19 1.09 9.44
C LEU A 119 -9.62 1.29 9.93
N ALA A 120 -10.56 0.45 9.49
CA ALA A 120 -11.96 0.51 9.89
C ALA A 120 -12.11 0.45 11.42
N GLN A 121 -11.40 -0.47 12.07
CA GLN A 121 -11.36 -0.57 13.52
C GLN A 121 -10.79 0.69 14.19
N HIS A 122 -9.70 1.23 13.64
CA HIS A 122 -9.02 2.41 14.18
C HIS A 122 -9.92 3.65 14.15
N VAL A 123 -10.70 3.83 13.06
CA VAL A 123 -11.60 4.98 12.91
C VAL A 123 -13.02 4.73 13.42
N GLY A 124 -13.31 3.56 13.97
CA GLY A 124 -14.65 3.20 14.46
C GLY A 124 -15.68 3.04 13.35
N TYR A 125 -15.27 2.62 12.16
CA TYR A 125 -16.17 2.45 11.02
C TYR A 125 -17.02 1.18 11.20
N ALA A 126 -18.35 1.32 11.19
CA ALA A 126 -19.31 0.26 11.53
C ALA A 126 -20.50 0.18 10.54
N ALA A 127 -20.27 0.46 9.28
CA ALA A 127 -21.32 0.33 8.27
C ALA A 127 -21.62 -1.13 7.92
N ASP A 128 -22.87 -1.44 7.62
CA ASP A 128 -23.31 -2.74 7.11
C ASP A 128 -23.07 -2.81 5.61
N GLU A 129 -21.80 -3.06 5.23
CA GLU A 129 -21.41 -3.14 3.83
C GLU A 129 -20.33 -4.20 3.58
N GLN A 130 -20.27 -4.67 2.34
CA GLN A 130 -19.16 -5.47 1.85
C GLN A 130 -18.25 -4.60 0.98
N LEU A 131 -16.97 -4.56 1.34
CA LEU A 131 -15.92 -4.04 0.48
C LEU A 131 -15.27 -5.21 -0.27
N THR A 132 -15.41 -5.21 -1.59
CA THR A 132 -14.69 -6.15 -2.46
C THR A 132 -13.40 -5.49 -2.95
N VAL A 133 -12.27 -6.17 -2.73
CA VAL A 133 -10.92 -5.74 -3.13
C VAL A 133 -10.40 -6.74 -4.16
N ARG A 134 -10.42 -6.40 -5.45
CA ARG A 134 -9.87 -7.23 -6.51
C ARG A 134 -8.51 -6.69 -6.91
N ILE A 135 -7.46 -7.52 -6.80
CA ILE A 135 -6.09 -7.15 -7.09
C ILE A 135 -5.61 -7.89 -8.34
N VAL A 136 -5.23 -7.15 -9.37
CA VAL A 136 -4.63 -7.69 -10.60
C VAL A 136 -3.13 -7.47 -10.52
N LYS A 137 -2.40 -8.56 -10.32
CA LYS A 137 -0.95 -8.58 -10.10
C LYS A 137 -0.15 -8.48 -11.39
N ASN A 138 0.76 -7.54 -11.43
CA ASN A 138 1.87 -7.42 -12.40
C ASN A 138 3.22 -7.52 -11.71
N ILE A 139 3.28 -7.15 -10.43
CA ILE A 139 4.50 -7.21 -9.63
C ILE A 139 4.71 -8.66 -9.21
N PRO A 140 5.86 -9.28 -9.55
CA PRO A 140 6.13 -10.66 -9.15
C PRO A 140 6.10 -10.83 -7.63
N PHE A 141 5.57 -11.98 -7.20
CA PHE A 141 5.50 -12.33 -5.78
C PHE A 141 6.91 -12.49 -5.19
N GLN A 142 7.10 -12.04 -3.95
CA GLN A 142 8.37 -12.15 -3.20
C GLN A 142 9.60 -11.58 -3.91
N ALA A 143 9.43 -10.69 -4.87
CA ALA A 143 10.54 -10.08 -5.62
C ALA A 143 11.25 -8.93 -4.87
N GLY A 144 10.89 -8.63 -3.63
CA GLY A 144 11.45 -7.50 -2.88
C GLY A 144 10.95 -6.12 -3.35
N LEU A 145 10.00 -6.09 -4.27
CA LEU A 145 9.48 -4.87 -4.90
C LEU A 145 8.32 -4.19 -4.17
N GLY A 146 7.94 -4.71 -3.00
CA GLY A 146 6.93 -4.10 -2.13
C GLY A 146 5.49 -4.22 -2.62
N GLY A 147 5.18 -5.10 -3.58
CA GLY A 147 3.85 -5.21 -4.21
C GLY A 147 2.71 -5.40 -3.22
N GLY A 148 2.81 -6.37 -2.30
CA GLY A 148 1.75 -6.61 -1.32
C GLY A 148 1.48 -5.43 -0.37
N SER A 149 2.53 -4.69 0.02
CA SER A 149 2.38 -3.48 0.83
C SER A 149 1.76 -2.34 0.03
N SER A 150 2.09 -2.23 -1.26
CA SER A 150 1.50 -1.25 -2.16
C SER A 150 0.03 -1.54 -2.42
N ASP A 151 -0.36 -2.82 -2.59
CA ASP A 151 -1.75 -3.26 -2.71
C ASP A 151 -2.57 -2.88 -1.46
N ALA A 152 -1.99 -3.13 -0.28
CA ALA A 152 -2.62 -2.77 0.99
C ALA A 152 -2.81 -1.25 1.13
N ALA A 153 -1.80 -0.46 0.78
CA ALA A 153 -1.88 0.99 0.76
C ALA A 153 -2.94 1.48 -0.24
N ALA A 154 -2.97 0.92 -1.44
CA ALA A 154 -3.97 1.25 -2.47
C ALA A 154 -5.41 0.93 -2.00
N ALA A 155 -5.61 -0.15 -1.26
CA ALA A 155 -6.92 -0.51 -0.70
C ALA A 155 -7.38 0.43 0.42
N ILE A 156 -6.45 1.06 1.15
CA ILE A 156 -6.76 2.05 2.20
C ILE A 156 -7.10 3.41 1.59
N VAL A 157 -6.37 3.82 0.54
CA VAL A 157 -6.49 5.15 -0.06
C VAL A 157 -7.75 5.26 -0.93
N GLY A 158 -8.20 4.18 -1.54
CA GLY A 158 -9.40 4.12 -2.37
C GLY A 158 -10.68 4.06 -1.57
#